data_f4851ea44128e1b8c846c8daa8ad96e9
#
_entry.id   f4851ea44128e1b8c846c8daa8ad96e9
#
_cell.length_a   1.000
_cell.length_b   1.000
_cell.length_c   1.000
_cell.angle_alpha   90.00
_cell.angle_beta   90.00
_cell.angle_gamma   90.00
#
_symmetry.space_group_name_H-M   'P 1'
#
loop_
_entity.id
_entity.type
_entity.pdbx_description
1 polymer ?
#
loop_
_entity_poly.entity_id
_entity_poly.type
_entity_poly.pdbx_seq_one_letter_code
_entity_poly.pdbx_strand_id
1 'polypeptide(L)'
;MLSRLASRQFIGRALYSTTTNPNNEIYLERLTGKDQGITLIHMNRPAKKNSLGRVFMTQFRQVLDEIKFDNSTRVVILKSTVAGTFCAGADLKERKEMSNEEAPRFVNILRDTFTDIEKLPQPVIAAINGHALGGGLELALACDIRVASKSAQMGLIETKRALIPGAGGTQRMSRVVGLAKAKELIYTARVFDGEQAERMGVVNHSVDDCYEKSLEIAREILPRGPIAVKMAKLAISLGSQTDITSALSVEQQCYAQIIPTKDRQEGMIAFAEKREPVYKGE
;
A
#
# COMPACT_ATOMS: atom_id res chain seq x y z
N MET A 1 -15.40 -52.94 -20.82
CA MET A 1 -15.29 -52.34 -19.48
C MET A 1 -14.88 -50.88 -19.66
N LEU A 2 -15.87 -49.99 -19.62
CA LEU A 2 -15.70 -48.55 -19.82
C LEU A 2 -15.51 -47.89 -18.44
N SER A 3 -14.31 -47.37 -18.15
CA SER A 3 -14.05 -46.61 -16.95
C SER A 3 -14.52 -45.17 -17.14
N ARG A 4 -15.49 -44.77 -16.34
CA ARG A 4 -16.01 -43.40 -16.24
C ARG A 4 -14.95 -42.47 -15.64
N LEU A 5 -14.42 -41.57 -16.42
CA LEU A 5 -13.71 -40.38 -15.95
C LEU A 5 -14.74 -39.43 -15.37
N ALA A 6 -14.75 -39.32 -14.04
CA ALA A 6 -15.54 -38.33 -13.33
C ALA A 6 -14.88 -36.97 -13.53
N SER A 7 -15.52 -36.10 -14.32
CA SER A 7 -15.19 -34.66 -14.41
C SER A 7 -15.49 -34.02 -13.06
N ARG A 8 -14.45 -33.67 -12.31
CA ARG A 8 -14.57 -32.76 -11.16
C ARG A 8 -14.92 -31.39 -11.71
N GLN A 9 -16.19 -31.04 -11.68
CA GLN A 9 -16.62 -29.68 -11.80
C GLN A 9 -16.04 -28.89 -10.62
N PHE A 10 -15.05 -28.04 -10.88
CA PHE A 10 -14.68 -26.95 -9.99
C PHE A 10 -15.88 -26.01 -9.98
N ILE A 11 -16.78 -26.19 -9.03
CA ILE A 11 -17.78 -25.19 -8.69
C ILE A 11 -16.99 -24.05 -8.05
N GLY A 12 -16.67 -23.04 -8.84
CA GLY A 12 -16.17 -21.75 -8.36
C GLY A 12 -17.22 -21.15 -7.43
N ARG A 13 -17.08 -21.43 -6.14
CA ARG A 13 -17.79 -20.71 -5.10
C ARG A 13 -17.29 -19.27 -5.20
N ALA A 14 -18.08 -18.38 -5.83
CA ALA A 14 -17.92 -16.96 -5.73
C ALA A 14 -17.98 -16.66 -4.22
N LEU A 15 -16.82 -16.50 -3.60
CA LEU A 15 -16.68 -15.97 -2.25
C LEU A 15 -17.12 -14.51 -2.35
N TYR A 16 -18.40 -14.26 -2.16
CA TYR A 16 -18.91 -12.93 -1.92
C TYR A 16 -18.16 -12.39 -0.71
N SER A 17 -17.39 -11.39 -0.96
CA SER A 17 -16.36 -10.87 -0.09
C SER A 17 -16.96 -10.37 1.22
N THR A 18 -16.60 -11.04 2.33
CA THR A 18 -16.80 -10.51 3.68
C THR A 18 -15.98 -9.24 3.94
N THR A 19 -15.12 -8.86 3.00
CA THR A 19 -14.19 -7.73 3.11
C THR A 19 -14.84 -6.37 2.88
N THR A 20 -16.06 -6.32 2.34
CA THR A 20 -16.83 -5.06 2.14
C THR A 20 -17.70 -4.67 3.34
N ASN A 21 -17.67 -5.42 4.44
CA ASN A 21 -18.50 -5.14 5.62
C ASN A 21 -17.89 -3.98 6.45
N PRO A 22 -18.58 -2.83 6.58
CA PRO A 22 -18.09 -1.68 7.34
C PRO A 22 -17.98 -1.92 8.86
N ASN A 23 -18.49 -3.04 9.36
CA ASN A 23 -18.30 -3.44 10.76
C ASN A 23 -16.94 -4.12 11.01
N ASN A 24 -16.21 -4.48 9.96
CA ASN A 24 -14.85 -5.02 10.07
C ASN A 24 -13.85 -3.93 10.48
N GLU A 25 -12.75 -4.33 11.12
CA GLU A 25 -11.62 -3.42 11.40
C GLU A 25 -10.88 -2.99 10.13
N ILE A 26 -10.91 -3.83 9.08
CA ILE A 26 -10.44 -3.53 7.72
C ILE A 26 -11.52 -3.97 6.73
N TYR A 27 -11.87 -3.09 5.80
CA TYR A 27 -12.81 -3.42 4.73
C TYR A 27 -12.50 -2.66 3.44
N LEU A 28 -13.07 -3.13 2.33
CA LEU A 28 -12.94 -2.53 1.01
C LEU A 28 -14.19 -1.75 0.62
N GLU A 29 -13.96 -0.66 -0.10
CA GLU A 29 -14.98 0.09 -0.83
C GLU A 29 -14.49 0.33 -2.26
N ARG A 30 -15.25 -0.13 -3.26
CA ARG A 30 -14.97 0.15 -4.66
C ARG A 30 -15.75 1.37 -5.09
N LEU A 31 -15.06 2.40 -5.54
CA LEU A 31 -15.69 3.64 -5.98
C LEU A 31 -16.36 3.43 -7.35
N THR A 32 -17.37 4.24 -7.63
CA THR A 32 -18.18 4.18 -8.85
C THR A 32 -18.15 5.50 -9.62
N GLY A 33 -18.76 5.54 -10.80
CA GLY A 33 -18.84 6.74 -11.62
C GLY A 33 -17.47 7.20 -12.12
N LYS A 34 -17.12 8.46 -11.93
CA LYS A 34 -15.85 9.04 -12.38
C LYS A 34 -14.62 8.44 -11.68
N ASP A 35 -14.82 7.82 -10.52
CA ASP A 35 -13.78 7.24 -9.69
C ASP A 35 -13.73 5.69 -9.80
N GLN A 36 -14.47 5.12 -10.77
CA GLN A 36 -14.43 3.69 -11.04
C GLN A 36 -13.01 3.24 -11.36
N GLY A 37 -12.57 2.16 -10.70
CA GLY A 37 -11.20 1.67 -10.75
C GLY A 37 -10.36 2.07 -9.52
N ILE A 38 -10.88 2.94 -8.65
CA ILE A 38 -10.27 3.24 -7.35
C ILE A 38 -10.92 2.35 -6.30
N THR A 39 -10.09 1.65 -5.52
CA THR A 39 -10.52 0.85 -4.36
C THR A 39 -9.94 1.44 -3.10
N LEU A 40 -10.80 1.70 -2.11
CA LEU A 40 -10.38 2.17 -0.79
C LEU A 40 -10.19 0.98 0.14
N ILE A 41 -9.07 0.94 0.85
CA ILE A 41 -8.89 0.12 2.05
C ILE A 41 -9.17 1.01 3.24
N HIS A 42 -10.25 0.72 3.94
CA HIS A 42 -10.62 1.42 5.18
C HIS A 42 -10.02 0.73 6.40
N MET A 43 -9.29 1.49 7.20
CA MET A 43 -8.90 1.11 8.56
C MET A 43 -9.94 1.65 9.53
N ASN A 44 -10.65 0.77 10.22
CA ASN A 44 -11.83 1.07 11.03
C ASN A 44 -11.80 0.40 12.41
N ARG A 45 -10.85 0.78 13.24
CA ARG A 45 -10.72 0.31 14.63
C ARG A 45 -10.67 1.50 15.59
N PRO A 46 -11.78 2.28 15.72
CA PRO A 46 -11.78 3.55 16.45
C PRO A 46 -11.43 3.39 17.94
N ALA A 47 -11.95 2.36 18.62
CA ALA A 47 -11.68 2.10 20.02
C ALA A 47 -10.19 1.87 20.35
N LYS A 48 -9.38 1.56 19.35
CA LYS A 48 -7.94 1.26 19.45
C LYS A 48 -7.09 2.15 18.55
N LYS A 49 -7.64 3.24 17.99
CA LYS A 49 -6.91 4.17 17.12
C LYS A 49 -6.18 3.45 15.99
N ASN A 50 -6.82 2.48 15.34
CA ASN A 50 -6.26 1.64 14.29
C ASN A 50 -4.94 0.95 14.68
N SER A 51 -4.74 0.61 15.97
CA SER A 51 -3.55 -0.14 16.37
C SER A 51 -3.52 -1.54 15.74
N LEU A 52 -2.34 -1.99 15.41
CA LEU A 52 -2.04 -3.24 14.71
C LEU A 52 -2.19 -4.43 15.67
N GLY A 53 -3.38 -5.00 15.73
CA GLY A 53 -3.74 -6.19 16.49
C GLY A 53 -3.93 -7.42 15.61
N ARG A 54 -4.16 -8.59 16.21
CA ARG A 54 -4.29 -9.87 15.50
C ARG A 54 -5.45 -9.86 14.50
N VAL A 55 -6.63 -9.43 14.89
CA VAL A 55 -7.84 -9.37 14.03
C VAL A 55 -7.60 -8.40 12.87
N PHE A 56 -7.12 -7.19 13.20
CA PHE A 56 -6.80 -6.16 12.21
C PHE A 56 -5.85 -6.69 11.12
N MET A 57 -4.76 -7.36 11.51
CA MET A 57 -3.78 -7.90 10.57
C MET A 57 -4.33 -9.07 9.74
N THR A 58 -5.18 -9.93 10.34
CA THR A 58 -5.84 -11.03 9.61
C THR A 58 -6.74 -10.48 8.51
N GLN A 59 -7.60 -9.51 8.84
CA GLN A 59 -8.48 -8.87 7.88
C GLN A 59 -7.70 -8.07 6.82
N PHE A 60 -6.59 -7.43 7.23
CA PHE A 60 -5.76 -6.70 6.29
C PHE A 60 -5.16 -7.62 5.21
N ARG A 61 -4.66 -8.79 5.58
CA ARG A 61 -4.15 -9.78 4.63
C ARG A 61 -5.26 -10.27 3.69
N GLN A 62 -6.46 -10.51 4.21
CA GLN A 62 -7.60 -10.93 3.39
C GLN A 62 -7.95 -9.91 2.29
N VAL A 63 -7.99 -8.61 2.64
CA VAL A 63 -8.27 -7.56 1.64
C VAL A 63 -7.13 -7.40 0.63
N LEU A 64 -5.87 -7.58 1.04
CA LEU A 64 -4.74 -7.55 0.11
C LEU A 64 -4.79 -8.71 -0.88
N ASP A 65 -5.12 -9.92 -0.41
CA ASP A 65 -5.27 -11.09 -1.27
C ASP A 65 -6.41 -10.90 -2.28
N GLU A 66 -7.50 -10.26 -1.88
CA GLU A 66 -8.61 -9.93 -2.78
C GLU A 66 -8.18 -8.91 -3.85
N ILE A 67 -7.56 -7.80 -3.46
CA ILE A 67 -7.12 -6.75 -4.38
C ILE A 67 -6.09 -7.27 -5.38
N LYS A 68 -5.19 -8.13 -4.93
CA LYS A 68 -4.08 -8.65 -5.75
C LYS A 68 -4.54 -9.27 -7.06
N PHE A 69 -5.71 -9.90 -7.06
CA PHE A 69 -6.30 -10.59 -8.22
C PHE A 69 -7.51 -9.85 -8.83
N ASP A 70 -7.82 -8.67 -8.31
CA ASP A 70 -8.92 -7.84 -8.82
C ASP A 70 -8.47 -6.94 -9.97
N ASN A 71 -8.74 -7.37 -11.19
CA ASN A 71 -8.40 -6.61 -12.40
C ASN A 71 -9.25 -5.33 -12.58
N SER A 72 -10.34 -5.18 -11.83
CA SER A 72 -11.15 -3.95 -11.86
C SER A 72 -10.53 -2.82 -11.05
N THR A 73 -9.66 -3.15 -10.08
CA THR A 73 -8.92 -2.18 -9.27
C THR A 73 -7.68 -1.69 -10.03
N ARG A 74 -7.62 -0.39 -10.29
CA ARG A 74 -6.52 0.31 -10.97
C ARG A 74 -5.59 1.03 -10.00
N VAL A 75 -6.14 1.58 -8.92
CA VAL A 75 -5.44 2.32 -7.87
C VAL A 75 -6.05 1.97 -6.51
N VAL A 76 -5.23 1.85 -5.50
CA VAL A 76 -5.65 1.61 -4.11
C VAL A 76 -5.35 2.85 -3.27
N ILE A 77 -6.31 3.28 -2.45
CA ILE A 77 -6.10 4.31 -1.44
C ILE A 77 -6.31 3.67 -0.06
N LEU A 78 -5.26 3.66 0.76
CA LEU A 78 -5.31 3.23 2.16
C LEU A 78 -5.64 4.45 3.03
N LYS A 79 -6.78 4.40 3.72
CA LYS A 79 -7.25 5.51 4.56
C LYS A 79 -7.81 5.04 5.90
N SER A 80 -7.86 5.94 6.85
CA SER A 80 -8.51 5.71 8.14
C SER A 80 -9.92 6.30 8.17
N THR A 81 -10.84 5.62 8.84
CA THR A 81 -12.16 6.17 9.21
C THR A 81 -12.11 6.91 10.56
N VAL A 82 -11.00 6.81 11.29
CA VAL A 82 -10.82 7.42 12.60
C VAL A 82 -10.28 8.83 12.46
N ALA A 83 -11.03 9.81 12.92
CA ALA A 83 -10.63 11.21 12.86
C ALA A 83 -9.30 11.43 13.61
N GLY A 84 -8.39 12.19 12.99
CA GLY A 84 -7.11 12.57 13.57
C GLY A 84 -6.13 11.41 13.81
N THR A 85 -6.42 10.22 13.30
CA THR A 85 -5.53 9.07 13.47
C THR A 85 -5.52 8.19 12.21
N PHE A 86 -4.37 8.05 11.59
CA PHE A 86 -4.15 7.06 10.56
C PHE A 86 -3.95 5.68 11.19
N CYS A 87 -2.88 5.51 11.98
CA CYS A 87 -2.61 4.28 12.73
C CYS A 87 -1.66 4.58 13.90
N ALA A 88 -2.04 4.20 15.12
CA ALA A 88 -1.26 4.45 16.33
C ALA A 88 -0.07 3.49 16.54
N GLY A 89 0.14 2.53 15.62
CA GLY A 89 1.20 1.53 15.69
C GLY A 89 0.75 0.23 16.38
N ALA A 90 1.67 -0.48 17.02
CA ALA A 90 1.39 -1.77 17.63
C ALA A 90 0.31 -1.68 18.74
N ASP A 91 -0.59 -2.67 18.82
CA ASP A 91 -1.48 -2.81 19.98
C ASP A 91 -0.65 -3.28 21.19
N LEU A 92 -0.28 -2.32 22.05
CA LEU A 92 0.60 -2.59 23.19
C LEU A 92 -0.05 -3.50 24.25
N LYS A 93 -1.40 -3.57 24.30
CA LYS A 93 -2.09 -4.50 25.21
C LYS A 93 -1.93 -5.93 24.71
N GLU A 94 -2.26 -6.18 23.44
CA GLU A 94 -2.05 -7.50 22.85
C GLU A 94 -0.55 -7.89 22.86
N ARG A 95 0.35 -6.93 22.64
CA ARG A 95 1.82 -7.18 22.67
C ARG A 95 2.33 -7.60 24.03
N LYS A 96 1.80 -7.04 25.12
CA LYS A 96 2.18 -7.40 26.49
C LYS A 96 1.78 -8.84 26.84
N GLU A 97 0.73 -9.35 26.24
CA GLU A 97 0.22 -10.71 26.44
C GLU A 97 0.95 -11.77 25.61
N MET A 98 1.78 -11.35 24.63
CA MET A 98 2.51 -12.27 23.77
C MET A 98 3.74 -12.84 24.50
N SER A 99 3.96 -14.14 24.35
CA SER A 99 5.20 -14.78 24.78
C SER A 99 6.41 -14.30 23.98
N ASN A 100 7.63 -14.60 24.47
CA ASN A 100 8.88 -14.32 23.77
C ASN A 100 8.97 -15.03 22.41
N GLU A 101 8.22 -16.10 22.19
CA GLU A 101 8.14 -16.82 20.92
C GLU A 101 7.09 -16.24 19.98
N GLU A 102 5.95 -15.80 20.52
CA GLU A 102 4.85 -15.24 19.73
C GLU A 102 5.19 -13.84 19.19
N ALA A 103 5.86 -13.01 19.98
CA ALA A 103 6.16 -11.63 19.62
C ALA A 103 6.98 -11.54 18.30
N PRO A 104 8.06 -12.30 18.07
CA PRO A 104 8.78 -12.30 16.79
C PRO A 104 7.92 -12.79 15.62
N ARG A 105 7.08 -13.82 15.84
CA ARG A 105 6.16 -14.33 14.80
C ARG A 105 5.16 -13.26 14.38
N PHE A 106 4.59 -12.52 15.32
CA PHE A 106 3.67 -11.43 15.02
C PHE A 106 4.37 -10.27 14.28
N VAL A 107 5.60 -9.92 14.65
CA VAL A 107 6.40 -8.92 13.91
C VAL A 107 6.67 -9.37 12.48
N ASN A 108 6.92 -10.66 12.25
CA ASN A 108 7.06 -11.20 10.90
C ASN A 108 5.75 -11.06 10.10
N ILE A 109 4.60 -11.35 10.71
CA ILE A 109 3.29 -11.13 10.06
C ILE A 109 3.12 -9.66 9.63
N LEU A 110 3.50 -8.69 10.49
CA LEU A 110 3.47 -7.28 10.12
C LEU A 110 4.38 -6.99 8.93
N ARG A 111 5.63 -7.46 8.98
CA ARG A 111 6.63 -7.24 7.92
C ARG A 111 6.19 -7.84 6.60
N ASP A 112 5.68 -9.07 6.61
CA ASP A 112 5.21 -9.75 5.41
C ASP A 112 4.00 -9.04 4.82
N THR A 113 3.02 -8.65 5.65
CA THR A 113 1.83 -7.91 5.20
C THR A 113 2.20 -6.56 4.60
N PHE A 114 3.15 -5.82 5.18
CA PHE A 114 3.61 -4.55 4.63
C PHE A 114 4.39 -4.75 3.32
N THR A 115 5.13 -5.84 3.22
CA THR A 115 5.79 -6.23 1.96
C THR A 115 4.77 -6.65 0.90
N ASP A 116 3.65 -7.26 1.28
CA ASP A 116 2.57 -7.58 0.35
C ASP A 116 1.89 -6.32 -0.21
N ILE A 117 1.75 -5.23 0.58
CA ILE A 117 1.30 -3.92 0.09
C ILE A 117 2.23 -3.38 -1.00
N GLU A 118 3.54 -3.40 -0.72
CA GLU A 118 4.57 -2.94 -1.64
C GLU A 118 4.56 -3.74 -2.96
N LYS A 119 4.23 -5.04 -2.88
CA LYS A 119 4.17 -5.97 -4.01
C LYS A 119 2.81 -6.00 -4.74
N LEU A 120 1.79 -5.29 -4.27
CA LEU A 120 0.53 -5.18 -5.02
C LEU A 120 0.82 -4.68 -6.44
N PRO A 121 0.17 -5.27 -7.47
CA PRO A 121 0.37 -4.81 -8.85
C PRO A 121 -0.19 -3.40 -9.09
N GLN A 122 -1.17 -2.97 -8.29
CA GLN A 122 -1.75 -1.64 -8.36
C GLN A 122 -0.90 -0.64 -7.54
N PRO A 123 -0.80 0.63 -7.96
CA PRO A 123 -0.31 1.71 -7.09
C PRO A 123 -1.13 1.83 -5.81
N VAL A 124 -0.45 2.02 -4.68
CA VAL A 124 -1.06 2.21 -3.36
C VAL A 124 -0.72 3.59 -2.82
N ILE A 125 -1.73 4.39 -2.50
CA ILE A 125 -1.60 5.72 -1.93
C ILE A 125 -2.03 5.69 -0.46
N ALA A 126 -1.19 6.10 0.47
CA ALA A 126 -1.56 6.29 1.86
C ALA A 126 -2.09 7.72 2.08
N ALA A 127 -3.35 7.85 2.51
CA ALA A 127 -3.96 9.11 2.93
C ALA A 127 -3.87 9.24 4.45
N ILE A 128 -2.87 9.98 4.94
CA ILE A 128 -2.50 10.08 6.35
C ILE A 128 -3.22 11.27 6.98
N ASN A 129 -4.40 11.03 7.56
CA ASN A 129 -5.28 12.05 8.13
C ASN A 129 -4.96 12.44 9.58
N GLY A 130 -3.87 11.96 10.15
CA GLY A 130 -3.51 12.22 11.55
C GLY A 130 -2.33 11.39 12.02
N HIS A 131 -2.38 10.90 13.27
CA HIS A 131 -1.26 10.16 13.86
C HIS A 131 -0.90 8.90 13.07
N ALA A 132 0.36 8.80 12.63
CA ALA A 132 0.98 7.61 12.04
C ALA A 132 2.29 7.33 12.80
N LEU A 133 2.21 6.53 13.88
CA LEU A 133 3.31 6.34 14.81
C LEU A 133 3.80 4.88 14.84
N GLY A 134 5.10 4.70 14.94
CA GLY A 134 5.72 3.38 14.96
C GLY A 134 5.28 2.52 13.77
N GLY A 135 4.70 1.34 14.02
CA GLY A 135 4.15 0.48 12.97
C GLY A 135 3.15 1.16 12.05
N GLY A 136 2.48 2.23 12.48
CA GLY A 136 1.58 3.03 11.63
C GLY A 136 2.34 3.81 10.56
N LEU A 137 3.52 4.34 10.87
CA LEU A 137 4.38 4.96 9.88
C LEU A 137 5.09 3.89 9.03
N GLU A 138 5.45 2.73 9.60
CA GLU A 138 5.98 1.60 8.83
C GLU A 138 4.99 1.12 7.76
N LEU A 139 3.70 1.06 8.11
CA LEU A 139 2.60 0.77 7.17
C LEU A 139 2.50 1.82 6.05
N ALA A 140 2.55 3.11 6.38
CA ALA A 140 2.52 4.18 5.39
C ALA A 140 3.74 4.14 4.46
N LEU A 141 4.92 3.83 4.98
CA LEU A 141 6.16 3.71 4.20
C LEU A 141 6.16 2.53 3.23
N ALA A 142 5.29 1.54 3.43
CA ALA A 142 5.12 0.42 2.51
C ALA A 142 4.20 0.74 1.32
N CYS A 143 3.48 1.87 1.35
CA CYS A 143 2.72 2.36 0.21
C CYS A 143 3.64 3.06 -0.81
N ASP A 144 3.20 3.17 -2.07
CA ASP A 144 3.99 3.82 -3.13
C ASP A 144 4.04 5.34 -2.92
N ILE A 145 2.89 5.95 -2.67
CA ILE A 145 2.72 7.39 -2.50
C ILE A 145 2.13 7.66 -1.11
N ARG A 146 2.58 8.72 -0.45
CA ARG A 146 2.08 9.17 0.85
C ARG A 146 1.62 10.60 0.74
N VAL A 147 0.37 10.84 1.13
CA VAL A 147 -0.23 12.18 1.24
C VAL A 147 -0.63 12.37 2.70
N ALA A 148 -0.14 13.40 3.36
CA ALA A 148 -0.45 13.68 4.74
C ALA A 148 -1.27 14.95 4.91
N SER A 149 -2.13 14.99 5.92
CA SER A 149 -2.66 16.26 6.42
C SER A 149 -1.54 17.07 7.07
N LYS A 150 -1.55 18.40 6.95
CA LYS A 150 -0.55 19.29 7.58
C LYS A 150 -0.41 19.03 9.08
N SER A 151 -1.53 18.77 9.75
CA SER A 151 -1.59 18.48 11.19
C SER A 151 -1.22 17.04 11.56
N ALA A 152 -0.97 16.16 10.59
CA ALA A 152 -0.61 14.78 10.87
C ALA A 152 0.68 14.72 11.70
N GLN A 153 0.76 13.75 12.63
CA GLN A 153 1.92 13.55 13.47
C GLN A 153 2.51 12.18 13.18
N MET A 154 3.73 12.16 12.69
CA MET A 154 4.39 10.95 12.20
C MET A 154 5.71 10.71 12.91
N GLY A 155 6.10 9.44 13.11
CA GLY A 155 7.39 9.11 13.70
C GLY A 155 7.58 7.63 13.95
N LEU A 156 8.82 7.16 13.82
CA LEU A 156 9.27 5.83 14.28
C LEU A 156 9.74 5.97 15.71
N ILE A 157 8.83 5.73 16.66
CA ILE A 157 9.03 6.07 18.08
C ILE A 157 9.40 4.89 18.98
N GLU A 158 9.76 3.77 18.38
CA GLU A 158 9.99 2.50 19.08
C GLU A 158 11.13 2.59 20.09
N THR A 159 12.17 3.37 19.81
CA THR A 159 13.36 3.53 20.69
C THR A 159 13.01 4.17 22.03
N LYS A 160 11.92 4.93 22.14
CA LYS A 160 11.37 5.38 23.44
C LYS A 160 11.01 4.23 24.38
N ARG A 161 10.88 3.01 23.86
CA ARG A 161 10.48 1.81 24.60
C ARG A 161 11.53 0.71 24.53
N ALA A 162 12.79 1.07 24.25
CA ALA A 162 13.90 0.14 24.07
C ALA A 162 13.62 -0.93 22.99
N LEU A 163 12.87 -0.56 21.93
CA LEU A 163 12.57 -1.37 20.76
C LEU A 163 13.13 -0.70 19.52
N ILE A 164 13.09 -1.41 18.39
CA ILE A 164 13.37 -0.84 17.07
C ILE A 164 12.14 -0.97 16.17
N PRO A 165 12.00 -0.16 15.11
CA PRO A 165 11.03 -0.41 14.04
C PRO A 165 11.25 -1.81 13.46
N GLY A 166 10.28 -2.70 13.65
CA GLY A 166 10.44 -4.14 13.35
C GLY A 166 9.76 -4.59 12.05
N ALA A 167 8.85 -3.77 11.50
CA ALA A 167 8.08 -4.11 10.31
C ALA A 167 8.60 -3.44 9.02
N GLY A 168 9.87 -3.05 9.01
CA GLY A 168 10.57 -2.52 7.84
C GLY A 168 10.90 -1.02 7.92
N GLY A 169 10.54 -0.33 9.01
CA GLY A 169 10.75 1.11 9.16
C GLY A 169 12.22 1.51 9.07
N THR A 170 13.14 0.74 9.66
CA THR A 170 14.58 1.00 9.56
C THR A 170 15.05 0.98 8.10
N GLN A 171 14.47 0.13 7.26
CA GLN A 171 14.90 -0.07 5.88
C GLN A 171 14.20 0.91 4.94
N ARG A 172 12.85 1.06 5.05
CA ARG A 172 12.09 1.93 4.16
C ARG A 172 12.37 3.41 4.44
N MET A 173 12.44 3.82 5.71
CA MET A 173 12.79 5.21 6.06
C MET A 173 14.16 5.59 5.51
N SER A 174 15.17 4.73 5.66
CA SER A 174 16.54 5.01 5.19
C SER A 174 16.61 5.17 3.67
N ARG A 175 15.78 4.44 2.92
CA ARG A 175 15.69 4.55 1.46
C ARG A 175 14.98 5.82 1.01
N VAL A 176 14.03 6.31 1.82
CA VAL A 176 13.26 7.50 1.49
C VAL A 176 14.02 8.79 1.83
N VAL A 177 14.62 8.89 3.02
CA VAL A 177 15.24 10.15 3.51
C VAL A 177 16.77 10.09 3.62
N GLY A 178 17.38 8.97 3.24
CA GLY A 178 18.81 8.73 3.39
C GLY A 178 19.22 8.32 4.82
N LEU A 179 20.40 7.71 4.92
CA LEU A 179 20.87 7.05 6.16
C LEU A 179 20.99 8.01 7.35
N ALA A 180 21.58 9.18 7.14
CA ALA A 180 21.86 10.12 8.24
C ALA A 180 20.57 10.65 8.86
N LYS A 181 19.60 11.05 8.03
CA LYS A 181 18.30 11.54 8.49
C LYS A 181 17.47 10.45 9.14
N ALA A 182 17.44 9.24 8.59
CA ALA A 182 16.75 8.12 9.19
C ALA A 182 17.30 7.77 10.58
N LYS A 183 18.64 7.75 10.75
CA LYS A 183 19.28 7.54 12.05
C LYS A 183 18.89 8.61 13.07
N GLU A 184 18.94 9.88 12.68
CA GLU A 184 18.52 10.99 13.55
C GLU A 184 17.08 10.79 14.03
N LEU A 185 16.13 10.55 13.11
CA LEU A 185 14.71 10.41 13.42
C LEU A 185 14.43 9.19 14.32
N ILE A 186 15.04 8.05 14.01
CA ILE A 186 14.82 6.80 14.76
C ILE A 186 15.51 6.84 16.13
N TYR A 187 16.75 7.33 16.23
CA TYR A 187 17.48 7.35 17.49
C TYR A 187 16.84 8.30 18.49
N THR A 188 16.37 9.46 18.03
CA THR A 188 15.70 10.45 18.87
C THR A 188 14.21 10.14 19.07
N ALA A 189 13.66 9.14 18.37
CA ALA A 189 12.22 8.87 18.31
C ALA A 189 11.41 10.14 18.04
N ARG A 190 11.91 10.99 17.14
CA ARG A 190 11.30 12.28 16.81
C ARG A 190 9.94 12.08 16.16
N VAL A 191 9.00 12.89 16.61
CA VAL A 191 7.70 13.07 15.95
C VAL A 191 7.78 14.37 15.17
N PHE A 192 7.25 14.37 13.96
CA PHE A 192 7.23 15.50 13.04
C PHE A 192 5.84 15.64 12.39
N ASP A 193 5.47 16.85 12.01
CA ASP A 193 4.20 17.16 11.35
C ASP A 193 4.24 16.88 9.83
N GLY A 194 3.09 17.09 9.15
CA GLY A 194 2.96 16.85 7.72
C GLY A 194 3.90 17.71 6.88
N GLU A 195 4.05 19.01 7.21
CA GLU A 195 4.92 19.92 6.48
C GLU A 195 6.41 19.57 6.65
N GLN A 196 6.80 19.16 7.85
CA GLN A 196 8.15 18.65 8.10
C GLN A 196 8.40 17.35 7.33
N ALA A 197 7.40 16.47 7.27
CA ALA A 197 7.48 15.22 6.53
C ALA A 197 7.69 15.45 5.03
N GLU A 198 6.97 16.41 4.44
CA GLU A 198 7.14 16.78 3.03
C GLU A 198 8.53 17.37 2.77
N ARG A 199 8.98 18.32 3.59
CA ARG A 199 10.35 18.89 3.47
C ARG A 199 11.46 17.86 3.56
N MET A 200 11.25 16.77 4.35
CA MET A 200 12.20 15.67 4.48
C MET A 200 12.05 14.59 3.40
N GLY A 201 10.99 14.66 2.57
CA GLY A 201 10.68 13.64 1.58
C GLY A 201 10.03 12.38 2.16
N VAL A 202 9.59 12.39 3.42
CA VAL A 202 8.85 11.25 4.03
C VAL A 202 7.49 11.09 3.37
N VAL A 203 6.83 12.19 3.02
CA VAL A 203 5.57 12.21 2.26
C VAL A 203 5.74 12.99 0.97
N ASN A 204 4.94 12.66 -0.04
CA ASN A 204 4.94 13.34 -1.33
C ASN A 204 4.22 14.69 -1.27
N HIS A 205 3.17 14.79 -0.44
CA HIS A 205 2.36 16.00 -0.28
C HIS A 205 1.90 16.18 1.16
N SER A 206 1.90 17.44 1.62
CA SER A 206 1.31 17.87 2.88
C SER A 206 0.24 18.92 2.59
N VAL A 207 -1.02 18.58 2.84
CA VAL A 207 -2.21 19.38 2.46
C VAL A 207 -3.23 19.39 3.58
N ASP A 208 -4.28 20.20 3.46
CA ASP A 208 -5.35 20.25 4.46
C ASP A 208 -6.23 18.98 4.39
N ASP A 209 -6.61 18.54 3.19
CA ASP A 209 -7.35 17.31 2.95
C ASP A 209 -6.51 16.27 2.19
N CYS A 210 -5.89 15.36 2.95
CA CYS A 210 -5.06 14.31 2.39
C CYS A 210 -5.86 13.29 1.55
N TYR A 211 -7.15 13.10 1.86
CA TYR A 211 -7.97 12.15 1.10
C TYR A 211 -8.32 12.70 -0.28
N GLU A 212 -8.80 13.96 -0.36
CA GLU A 212 -9.10 14.56 -1.66
C GLU A 212 -7.84 14.64 -2.55
N LYS A 213 -6.68 15.02 -1.97
CA LYS A 213 -5.41 15.00 -2.73
C LYS A 213 -5.01 13.59 -3.19
N SER A 214 -5.29 12.58 -2.39
CA SER A 214 -5.08 11.18 -2.80
C SER A 214 -6.00 10.77 -3.95
N LEU A 215 -7.26 11.23 -3.95
CA LEU A 215 -8.20 11.04 -5.05
C LEU A 215 -7.76 11.77 -6.33
N GLU A 216 -7.25 12.99 -6.23
CA GLU A 216 -6.70 13.71 -7.39
C GLU A 216 -5.59 12.89 -8.06
N ILE A 217 -4.61 12.43 -7.28
CA ILE A 217 -3.50 11.61 -7.79
C ILE A 217 -4.03 10.30 -8.40
N ALA A 218 -4.98 9.65 -7.73
CA ALA A 218 -5.58 8.42 -8.25
C ALA A 218 -6.29 8.66 -9.60
N ARG A 219 -7.01 9.78 -9.74
CA ARG A 219 -7.67 10.20 -10.99
C ARG A 219 -6.66 10.49 -12.11
N GLU A 220 -5.47 10.96 -11.79
CA GLU A 220 -4.38 11.15 -12.78
C GLU A 220 -3.81 9.80 -13.26
N ILE A 221 -3.82 8.77 -12.39
CA ILE A 221 -3.34 7.42 -12.73
C ILE A 221 -4.38 6.63 -13.53
N LEU A 222 -5.69 6.78 -13.26
CA LEU A 222 -6.76 6.01 -13.89
C LEU A 222 -6.71 5.97 -15.43
N PRO A 223 -6.44 7.08 -16.16
CA PRO A 223 -6.39 7.07 -17.62
C PRO A 223 -5.07 6.50 -18.19
N ARG A 224 -4.15 6.01 -17.37
CA ARG A 224 -2.88 5.43 -17.83
C ARG A 224 -3.04 3.94 -18.09
N GLY A 225 -2.25 3.36 -19.00
CA GLY A 225 -2.29 1.94 -19.31
C GLY A 225 -1.98 1.08 -18.07
N PRO A 226 -2.89 0.24 -17.57
CA PRO A 226 -2.70 -0.46 -16.28
C PRO A 226 -1.52 -1.43 -16.29
N ILE A 227 -1.26 -2.10 -17.43
CA ILE A 227 -0.10 -2.97 -17.55
C ILE A 227 1.18 -2.14 -17.48
N ALA A 228 1.22 -0.97 -18.13
CA ALA A 228 2.37 -0.09 -18.10
C ALA A 228 2.66 0.44 -16.69
N VAL A 229 1.62 0.88 -15.96
CA VAL A 229 1.75 1.33 -14.56
C VAL A 229 2.26 0.21 -13.66
N LYS A 230 1.71 -1.00 -13.79
CA LYS A 230 2.16 -2.19 -13.06
C LYS A 230 3.63 -2.51 -13.35
N MET A 231 4.05 -2.49 -14.62
CA MET A 231 5.42 -2.80 -15.00
C MET A 231 6.40 -1.71 -14.56
N ALA A 232 5.99 -0.43 -14.61
CA ALA A 232 6.80 0.67 -14.08
C ALA A 232 7.00 0.53 -12.56
N LYS A 233 5.93 0.24 -11.80
CA LYS A 233 6.05 -0.03 -10.36
C LYS A 233 7.02 -1.18 -10.09
N LEU A 234 6.88 -2.29 -10.81
CA LEU A 234 7.74 -3.47 -10.62
C LEU A 234 9.21 -3.14 -10.94
N ALA A 235 9.48 -2.46 -12.05
CA ALA A 235 10.83 -2.07 -12.46
C ALA A 235 11.48 -1.15 -11.42
N ILE A 236 10.75 -0.15 -10.91
CA ILE A 236 11.25 0.77 -9.88
C ILE A 236 11.50 0.03 -8.57
N SER A 237 10.54 -0.78 -8.11
CA SER A 237 10.62 -1.48 -6.81
C SER A 237 11.76 -2.50 -6.76
N LEU A 238 11.95 -3.28 -7.83
CA LEU A 238 13.03 -4.28 -7.90
C LEU A 238 14.38 -3.64 -8.24
N GLY A 239 14.39 -2.72 -9.20
CA GLY A 239 15.61 -2.05 -9.65
C GLY A 239 16.28 -1.22 -8.55
N SER A 240 15.47 -0.55 -7.70
CA SER A 240 16.00 0.24 -6.57
C SER A 240 16.70 -0.59 -5.48
N GLN A 241 16.62 -1.91 -5.55
CA GLN A 241 17.23 -2.83 -4.57
C GLN A 241 18.56 -3.43 -5.04
N THR A 242 19.04 -3.07 -6.23
CA THR A 242 20.23 -3.66 -6.83
C THR A 242 21.13 -2.59 -7.48
N ASP A 243 22.28 -3.01 -8.04
CA ASP A 243 23.15 -2.14 -8.82
C ASP A 243 22.49 -1.73 -10.16
N ILE A 244 22.97 -0.65 -10.77
CA ILE A 244 22.34 -0.08 -11.96
C ILE A 244 22.30 -1.05 -13.14
N THR A 245 23.29 -1.90 -13.32
CA THR A 245 23.34 -2.85 -14.43
C THR A 245 22.26 -3.91 -14.31
N SER A 246 22.11 -4.47 -13.11
CA SER A 246 21.03 -5.41 -12.79
C SER A 246 19.66 -4.73 -12.85
N ALA A 247 19.57 -3.49 -12.36
CA ALA A 247 18.34 -2.69 -12.44
C ALA A 247 17.86 -2.46 -13.87
N LEU A 248 18.76 -2.10 -14.79
CA LEU A 248 18.42 -1.92 -16.21
C LEU A 248 17.99 -3.24 -16.87
N SER A 249 18.54 -4.37 -16.42
CA SER A 249 18.08 -5.69 -16.89
C SER A 249 16.65 -5.99 -16.44
N VAL A 250 16.29 -5.63 -15.20
CA VAL A 250 14.91 -5.73 -14.69
C VAL A 250 13.98 -4.83 -15.50
N GLU A 251 14.38 -3.57 -15.75
CA GLU A 251 13.60 -2.62 -16.56
C GLU A 251 13.35 -3.17 -17.97
N GLN A 252 14.37 -3.74 -18.62
CA GLN A 252 14.25 -4.35 -19.93
C GLN A 252 13.23 -5.49 -19.94
N GLN A 253 13.22 -6.37 -18.91
CA GLN A 253 12.25 -7.44 -18.78
C GLN A 253 10.82 -6.92 -18.56
N CYS A 254 10.67 -5.89 -17.73
CA CYS A 254 9.39 -5.22 -17.53
C CYS A 254 8.90 -4.56 -18.82
N TYR A 255 9.77 -3.87 -19.55
CA TYR A 255 9.44 -3.24 -20.82
C TYR A 255 9.01 -4.28 -21.87
N ALA A 256 9.68 -5.43 -21.94
CA ALA A 256 9.33 -6.50 -22.87
C ALA A 256 7.89 -6.99 -22.69
N GLN A 257 7.34 -6.94 -21.47
CA GLN A 257 5.94 -7.31 -21.20
C GLN A 257 4.92 -6.32 -21.79
N ILE A 258 5.34 -5.08 -22.06
CA ILE A 258 4.47 -4.04 -22.66
C ILE A 258 4.35 -4.22 -24.17
N ILE A 259 5.40 -4.71 -24.84
CA ILE A 259 5.50 -4.77 -26.31
C ILE A 259 4.30 -5.46 -26.97
N PRO A 260 3.81 -6.65 -26.53
CA PRO A 260 2.72 -7.35 -27.18
C PRO A 260 1.32 -6.82 -26.81
N THR A 261 1.19 -5.83 -25.92
CA THR A 261 -0.11 -5.41 -25.39
C THR A 261 -0.91 -4.60 -26.42
N LYS A 262 -2.23 -4.78 -26.41
CA LYS A 262 -3.17 -3.97 -27.19
C LYS A 262 -3.18 -2.51 -26.70
N ASP A 263 -3.02 -2.29 -25.40
CA ASP A 263 -2.94 -0.96 -24.81
C ASP A 263 -1.75 -0.15 -25.39
N ARG A 264 -0.61 -0.80 -25.62
CA ARG A 264 0.52 -0.14 -26.29
C ARG A 264 0.16 0.29 -27.70
N GLN A 265 -0.52 -0.57 -28.47
CA GLN A 265 -0.96 -0.23 -29.84
C GLN A 265 -1.95 0.91 -29.82
N GLU A 266 -2.96 0.85 -28.92
CA GLU A 266 -3.95 1.92 -28.71
C GLU A 266 -3.26 3.25 -28.40
N GLY A 267 -2.28 3.27 -27.49
CA GLY A 267 -1.54 4.48 -27.15
C GLY A 267 -0.83 5.11 -28.35
N MET A 268 -0.21 4.31 -29.23
CA MET A 268 0.44 4.80 -30.44
C MET A 268 -0.56 5.32 -31.48
N ILE A 269 -1.70 4.64 -31.67
CA ILE A 269 -2.76 5.04 -32.59
C ILE A 269 -3.40 6.35 -32.10
N ALA A 270 -3.78 6.41 -30.83
CA ALA A 270 -4.39 7.59 -30.23
C ALA A 270 -3.49 8.82 -30.34
N PHE A 271 -2.18 8.64 -30.11
CA PHE A 271 -1.19 9.72 -30.29
C PHE A 271 -1.15 10.23 -31.73
N ALA A 272 -1.10 9.33 -32.71
CA ALA A 272 -1.10 9.71 -34.14
C ALA A 272 -2.40 10.42 -34.57
N GLU A 273 -3.53 10.00 -34.00
CA GLU A 273 -4.86 10.56 -34.26
C GLU A 273 -5.19 11.80 -33.40
N LYS A 274 -4.30 12.19 -32.47
CA LYS A 274 -4.46 13.32 -31.54
C LYS A 274 -5.74 13.22 -30.69
N ARG A 275 -6.08 12.03 -30.23
CA ARG A 275 -7.19 11.75 -29.32
C ARG A 275 -6.69 11.13 -28.00
N GLU A 276 -7.56 11.15 -26.99
CA GLU A 276 -7.28 10.42 -25.75
C GLU A 276 -7.36 8.90 -25.98
N PRO A 277 -6.39 8.13 -25.44
CA PRO A 277 -6.40 6.67 -25.52
C PRO A 277 -7.43 6.06 -24.55
N VAL A 278 -7.91 4.86 -24.93
CA VAL A 278 -8.81 4.07 -24.08
C VAL A 278 -8.13 2.73 -23.75
N TYR A 279 -7.53 2.65 -22.58
CA TYR A 279 -6.81 1.47 -22.13
C TYR A 279 -7.71 0.47 -21.41
N LYS A 280 -7.55 -0.82 -21.73
CA LYS A 280 -8.37 -1.92 -21.20
C LYS A 280 -7.58 -2.89 -20.30
N GLY A 281 -6.25 -2.81 -20.30
CA GLY A 281 -5.40 -3.74 -19.59
C GLY A 281 -5.15 -5.04 -20.36
N GLU A 282 -5.07 -4.98 -21.67
CA GLU A 282 -4.92 -6.14 -22.57
C GLU A 282 -3.63 -6.05 -23.42
#